data_6342641d7ead0dfa3f2a187f9bafd46b
#
_entry.id   6342641d7ead0dfa3f2a187f9bafd46b
#
_cell.length_a   1.000
_cell.length_b   1.000
_cell.length_c   1.000
_cell.angle_alpha   90.00
_cell.angle_beta   90.00
_cell.angle_gamma   90.00
#
_symmetry.space_group_name_H-M   'P 1'
#
loop_
_entity.id
_entity.type
_entity.pdbx_description
1 polymer ?
#
loop_
_entity_poly.entity_id
_entity_poly.type
_entity_poly.pdbx_seq_one_letter_code
_entity_poly.pdbx_strand_id
1 'polypeptide(L)'
;MSPTLMSILLYLTESAKENQTGPVVCHWCNNRVNIIKHGKYQRYDFSGDDLIDIQRYLCKHDQCRRTFSILPHPFLRISRFSLCMFKELLRLVDEHLQIAEIARRFAVSWPTIPRALEMARCIVTWIRQEAKTQPPWAPHPCMHPCQCWSEFIRMFAAKFYPKRYA
;
A
#
# COMPACT_ATOMS: atom_id res chain seq x y z
N MET A 1 -14.56 1.51 -16.15
CA MET A 1 -13.83 2.05 -14.96
C MET A 1 -14.09 3.55 -14.88
N SER A 2 -14.40 4.08 -13.70
CA SER A 2 -14.57 5.53 -13.54
C SER A 2 -13.24 6.25 -13.81
N PRO A 3 -13.20 7.32 -14.62
CA PRO A 3 -11.99 8.08 -14.91
C PRO A 3 -11.27 8.57 -13.64
N THR A 4 -12.02 8.84 -12.58
CA THR A 4 -11.48 9.30 -11.29
C THR A 4 -10.60 8.26 -10.60
N LEU A 5 -10.99 6.97 -10.63
CA LEU A 5 -10.19 5.90 -10.02
C LEU A 5 -8.88 5.69 -10.78
N MET A 6 -8.95 5.75 -12.11
CA MET A 6 -7.77 5.63 -12.96
C MET A 6 -6.82 6.80 -12.74
N SER A 7 -7.34 8.02 -12.58
CA SER A 7 -6.54 9.22 -12.30
C SER A 7 -5.84 9.13 -10.95
N ILE A 8 -6.51 8.64 -9.89
CA ILE A 8 -5.91 8.46 -8.56
C ILE A 8 -4.80 7.39 -8.62
N LEU A 9 -5.06 6.25 -9.27
CA LEU A 9 -4.07 5.18 -9.39
C LEU A 9 -2.89 5.60 -10.29
N LEU A 10 -3.13 6.33 -11.38
CA LEU A 10 -2.08 6.89 -12.24
C LEU A 10 -1.26 7.93 -11.47
N TYR A 11 -1.91 8.86 -10.78
CA TYR A 11 -1.22 9.85 -9.95
C TYR A 11 -0.35 9.18 -8.88
N LEU A 12 -0.87 8.20 -8.15
CA LEU A 12 -0.10 7.44 -7.17
C LEU A 12 1.05 6.65 -7.83
N THR A 13 0.87 6.21 -9.08
CA THR A 13 1.89 5.45 -9.82
C THR A 13 2.98 6.37 -10.37
N GLU A 14 2.64 7.53 -10.87
CA GLU A 14 3.59 8.53 -11.40
C GLU A 14 4.37 9.21 -10.27
N SER A 15 3.68 9.62 -9.22
CA SER A 15 4.27 10.27 -8.05
C SER A 15 5.23 9.37 -7.26
N ALA A 16 5.07 8.05 -7.35
CA ALA A 16 5.92 7.10 -6.63
C ALA A 16 7.27 6.86 -7.30
N LYS A 17 7.43 7.24 -8.57
CA LYS A 17 8.72 7.18 -9.27
C LYS A 17 9.69 8.29 -8.80
N GLU A 18 9.16 9.35 -8.22
CA GLU A 18 9.97 10.44 -7.67
C GLU A 18 10.35 10.16 -6.21
N ASN A 19 11.57 9.76 -6.04
CA ASN A 19 12.41 9.69 -4.82
C ASN A 19 11.73 9.76 -3.45
N GLN A 20 11.88 8.68 -2.69
CA GLN A 20 11.53 8.53 -1.26
C GLN A 20 12.40 9.40 -0.32
N THR A 21 12.80 10.59 -0.72
CA THR A 21 13.72 11.46 0.04
C THR A 21 13.00 12.39 1.02
N GLY A 22 11.71 12.19 1.24
CA GLY A 22 10.96 12.97 2.24
C GLY A 22 11.40 12.68 3.69
N PRO A 23 11.19 13.62 4.60
CA PRO A 23 11.51 13.43 6.01
C PRO A 23 10.72 12.25 6.59
N VAL A 24 11.42 11.41 7.37
CA VAL A 24 10.80 10.27 8.06
C VAL A 24 9.85 10.80 9.13
N VAL A 25 8.58 10.41 9.03
CA VAL A 25 7.53 10.79 9.99
C VAL A 25 6.96 9.54 10.64
N CYS A 26 6.81 9.54 11.94
CA CYS A 26 6.20 8.44 12.67
C CYS A 26 4.69 8.38 12.38
N HIS A 27 4.20 7.27 11.85
CA HIS A 27 2.78 7.09 11.54
C HIS A 27 1.85 7.07 12.77
N TRP A 28 2.42 6.82 13.96
CA TRP A 28 1.65 6.65 15.18
C TRP A 28 1.41 7.95 15.93
N CYS A 29 2.41 8.85 15.93
CA CYS A 29 2.36 10.09 16.70
C CYS A 29 2.69 11.33 15.87
N ASN A 30 2.89 11.19 14.56
CA ASN A 30 3.28 12.26 13.63
C ASN A 30 4.59 13.00 13.99
N ASN A 31 5.38 12.44 14.91
CA ASN A 31 6.66 13.04 15.30
C ASN A 31 7.68 12.86 14.17
N ARG A 32 8.53 13.86 13.99
CA ARG A 32 9.64 13.87 13.01
C ARG A 32 11.02 13.82 13.69
N VAL A 33 11.05 13.99 15.00
CA VAL A 33 12.26 14.03 15.81
C VAL A 33 12.42 12.70 16.56
N ASN A 34 13.65 12.30 16.86
CA ASN A 34 13.95 11.07 17.60
C ASN A 34 13.48 9.77 16.89
N ILE A 35 13.61 9.73 15.57
CA ILE A 35 13.37 8.53 14.78
C ILE A 35 14.73 7.94 14.39
N ILE A 36 14.93 6.66 14.70
CA ILE A 36 16.17 5.95 14.36
C ILE A 36 15.89 4.76 13.45
N LYS A 37 16.86 4.40 12.61
CA LYS A 37 16.83 3.16 11.83
C LYS A 37 16.87 1.96 12.79
N HIS A 38 15.98 0.98 12.59
CA HIS A 38 15.81 -0.17 13.48
C HIS A 38 15.75 -1.48 12.69
N GLY A 39 16.80 -1.76 11.92
CA GLY A 39 16.91 -2.95 11.08
C GLY A 39 16.15 -2.86 9.77
N LYS A 40 16.20 -3.96 9.03
CA LYS A 40 15.56 -4.13 7.74
C LYS A 40 14.81 -5.46 7.70
N TYR A 41 13.86 -5.59 6.77
CA TYR A 41 13.26 -6.86 6.40
C TYR A 41 13.02 -6.91 4.89
N GLN A 42 12.97 -8.09 4.33
CA GLN A 42 12.81 -8.28 2.90
C GLN A 42 11.35 -8.50 2.53
N ARG A 43 10.98 -7.99 1.37
CA ARG A 43 9.72 -8.29 0.69
C ARG A 43 10.00 -8.55 -0.78
N TYR A 44 9.17 -9.41 -1.38
CA TYR A 44 9.13 -9.49 -2.83
C TYR A 44 8.75 -8.13 -3.40
N ASP A 45 9.38 -7.77 -4.51
CA ASP A 45 9.01 -6.59 -5.26
C ASP A 45 7.57 -6.72 -5.80
N PHE A 46 7.10 -5.74 -6.54
CA PHE A 46 5.74 -5.76 -7.08
C PHE A 46 5.57 -6.72 -8.27
N SER A 47 6.64 -7.20 -8.90
CA SER A 47 6.62 -8.27 -9.92
C SER A 47 6.62 -9.65 -9.27
N GLY A 48 7.18 -9.78 -8.08
CA GLY A 48 7.33 -11.04 -7.35
C GLY A 48 8.63 -11.78 -7.65
N ASP A 49 9.51 -11.19 -8.48
CA ASP A 49 10.72 -11.84 -8.95
C ASP A 49 11.92 -11.57 -8.03
N ASP A 50 12.01 -10.36 -7.48
CA ASP A 50 13.11 -9.90 -6.66
C ASP A 50 12.73 -9.61 -5.21
N LEU A 51 13.72 -9.67 -4.31
CA LEU A 51 13.57 -9.25 -2.93
C LEU A 51 14.12 -7.84 -2.74
N ILE A 52 13.33 -6.97 -2.16
CA ILE A 52 13.73 -5.62 -1.80
C ILE A 52 13.81 -5.45 -0.29
N ASP A 53 14.79 -4.69 0.15
CA ASP A 53 14.97 -4.34 1.55
C ASP A 53 14.04 -3.19 1.97
N ILE A 54 13.22 -3.43 2.97
CA ILE A 54 12.36 -2.42 3.59
C ILE A 54 12.98 -1.97 4.91
N GLN A 55 13.30 -0.68 5.01
CA GLN A 55 13.84 -0.09 6.23
C GLN A 55 12.76 0.01 7.31
N ARG A 56 13.07 -0.52 8.50
CA ARG A 56 12.28 -0.29 9.72
C ARG A 56 12.86 0.89 10.49
N TYR A 57 11.97 1.60 11.15
CA TYR A 57 12.30 2.72 12.04
C TYR A 57 11.71 2.49 13.43
N LEU A 58 12.34 3.04 14.43
CA LEU A 58 11.85 3.13 15.80
C LEU A 58 11.65 4.59 16.15
N CYS A 59 10.44 4.94 16.57
CA CYS A 59 10.14 6.22 17.18
C CYS A 59 10.55 6.17 18.66
N LYS A 60 11.49 7.02 19.06
CA LYS A 60 11.94 7.13 20.46
C LYS A 60 11.15 8.15 21.27
N HIS A 61 10.09 8.73 20.71
CA HIS A 61 9.21 9.61 21.47
C HIS A 61 8.58 8.87 22.64
N ASP A 62 8.63 9.40 23.85
CA ASP A 62 8.31 8.69 25.10
C ASP A 62 6.90 8.12 25.14
N GLN A 63 5.93 8.80 24.55
CA GLN A 63 4.55 8.33 24.46
C GLN A 63 4.28 7.37 23.30
N CYS A 64 5.26 7.12 22.42
CA CYS A 64 5.06 6.30 21.24
C CYS A 64 5.82 4.98 21.31
N ARG A 65 7.14 5.03 21.30
CA ARG A 65 8.09 3.89 21.33
C ARG A 65 7.74 2.73 20.37
N ARG A 66 7.06 3.03 19.27
CA ARG A 66 6.61 2.03 18.30
C ARG A 66 7.55 1.95 17.09
N THR A 67 7.66 0.74 16.54
CA THR A 67 8.34 0.52 15.27
C THR A 67 7.40 0.71 14.11
N PHE A 68 7.91 1.20 12.99
CA PHE A 68 7.17 1.37 11.74
C PHE A 68 8.10 1.23 10.54
N SER A 69 7.52 1.07 9.37
CA SER A 69 8.24 1.06 8.10
C SER A 69 7.56 2.02 7.14
N ILE A 70 8.35 2.74 6.37
CA ILE A 70 7.86 3.50 5.23
C ILE A 70 7.86 2.53 4.06
N LEU A 71 6.68 2.15 3.62
CA LEU A 71 6.54 1.27 2.47
C LEU A 71 6.58 2.11 1.20
N PRO A 72 7.47 1.75 0.25
CA PRO A 72 7.44 2.37 -1.06
C PRO A 72 6.13 2.04 -1.77
N HIS A 73 5.70 2.90 -2.67
CA HIS A 73 4.65 2.56 -3.62
C HIS A 73 5.13 1.36 -4.48
N PRO A 74 4.30 0.38 -4.80
CA PRO A 74 2.86 0.23 -4.50
C PRO A 74 2.55 -0.76 -3.36
N PHE A 75 3.42 -0.89 -2.38
CA PHE A 75 3.28 -1.88 -1.31
C PHE A 75 2.21 -1.50 -0.29
N LEU A 76 1.36 -2.46 0.04
CA LEU A 76 0.36 -2.32 1.08
C LEU A 76 0.83 -2.94 2.39
N ARG A 77 0.42 -2.37 3.52
CA ARG A 77 0.69 -2.94 4.83
C ARG A 77 -0.02 -4.28 4.99
N ILE A 78 0.70 -5.24 5.61
CA ILE A 78 0.16 -6.55 6.00
C ILE A 78 -0.29 -7.39 4.79
N SER A 79 -0.24 -6.88 3.58
CA SER A 79 -0.57 -7.62 2.37
C SER A 79 0.70 -8.11 1.68
N ARG A 80 0.69 -9.36 1.21
CA ARG A 80 1.72 -9.86 0.29
C ARG A 80 1.56 -9.28 -1.11
N PHE A 81 0.32 -8.99 -1.49
CA PHE A 81 -0.01 -8.39 -2.77
C PHE A 81 0.19 -6.88 -2.71
N SER A 82 0.87 -6.34 -3.70
CA SER A 82 0.93 -4.90 -3.96
C SER A 82 -0.34 -4.43 -4.67
N LEU A 83 -0.54 -3.12 -4.79
CA LEU A 83 -1.66 -2.60 -5.60
C LEU A 83 -1.56 -3.01 -7.07
N CYS A 84 -0.34 -3.09 -7.62
CA CYS A 84 -0.12 -3.55 -8.98
C CYS A 84 -0.53 -5.01 -9.14
N MET A 85 -0.16 -5.88 -8.20
CA MET A 85 -0.57 -7.28 -8.21
C MET A 85 -2.08 -7.44 -8.09
N PHE A 86 -2.77 -6.66 -7.26
CA PHE A 86 -4.24 -6.68 -7.19
C PHE A 86 -4.89 -6.23 -8.50
N LYS A 87 -4.35 -5.20 -9.15
CA LYS A 87 -4.81 -4.75 -10.46
C LYS A 87 -4.66 -5.85 -11.52
N GLU A 88 -3.49 -6.46 -11.56
CA GLU A 88 -3.21 -7.54 -12.50
C GLU A 88 -4.09 -8.77 -12.23
N LEU A 89 -4.30 -9.13 -10.95
CA LEU A 89 -5.19 -10.21 -10.56
C LEU A 89 -6.61 -9.99 -11.07
N LEU A 90 -7.16 -8.77 -10.93
CA LEU A 90 -8.49 -8.44 -11.44
C LEU A 90 -8.54 -8.52 -12.97
N ARG A 91 -7.49 -8.06 -13.66
CA ARG A 91 -7.39 -8.15 -15.12
C ARG A 91 -7.42 -9.60 -15.59
N LEU A 92 -6.62 -10.48 -14.97
CA LEU A 92 -6.56 -11.89 -15.34
C LEU A 92 -7.89 -12.62 -15.12
N VAL A 93 -8.64 -12.23 -14.08
CA VAL A 93 -9.99 -12.77 -13.85
C VAL A 93 -10.98 -12.26 -14.89
N ASP A 94 -10.91 -10.99 -15.26
CA ASP A 94 -11.74 -10.41 -16.33
C ASP A 94 -11.44 -11.07 -17.70
N GLU A 95 -10.24 -11.55 -17.89
CA GLU A 95 -9.83 -12.35 -19.06
C GLU A 95 -10.20 -13.84 -18.94
N HIS A 96 -10.99 -14.21 -17.93
CA HIS A 96 -11.48 -15.57 -17.69
C HIS A 96 -10.41 -16.64 -17.48
N LEU A 97 -9.20 -16.27 -17.01
CA LEU A 97 -8.18 -17.24 -16.66
C LEU A 97 -8.61 -18.07 -15.45
N GLN A 98 -8.24 -19.35 -15.47
CA GLN A 98 -8.50 -20.25 -14.35
C GLN A 98 -7.68 -19.87 -13.11
N ILE A 99 -8.27 -20.04 -11.92
CA ILE A 99 -7.61 -19.73 -10.63
C ILE A 99 -6.25 -20.43 -10.48
N ALA A 100 -6.15 -21.68 -10.94
CA ALA A 100 -4.89 -22.45 -10.88
C ALA A 100 -3.79 -21.84 -11.76
N GLU A 101 -4.16 -21.29 -12.92
CA GLU A 101 -3.23 -20.60 -13.81
C GLU A 101 -2.76 -19.28 -13.21
N ILE A 102 -3.70 -18.52 -12.64
CA ILE A 102 -3.39 -17.26 -11.94
C ILE A 102 -2.45 -17.54 -10.77
N ALA A 103 -2.69 -18.59 -9.99
CA ALA A 103 -1.83 -18.96 -8.86
C ALA A 103 -0.40 -19.29 -9.30
N ARG A 104 -0.24 -19.99 -10.45
CA ARG A 104 1.08 -20.26 -11.04
C ARG A 104 1.81 -18.98 -11.45
N ARG A 105 1.11 -18.04 -12.10
CA ARG A 105 1.71 -16.75 -12.52
C ARG A 105 2.20 -15.90 -11.36
N PHE A 106 1.47 -15.90 -10.24
CA PHE A 106 1.86 -15.18 -9.04
C PHE A 106 2.78 -15.97 -8.11
N ALA A 107 3.18 -17.18 -8.47
CA ALA A 107 3.98 -18.11 -7.65
C ALA A 107 3.42 -18.27 -6.20
N VAL A 108 2.10 -18.37 -6.08
CA VAL A 108 1.40 -18.55 -4.80
C VAL A 108 0.53 -19.81 -4.80
N SER A 109 0.19 -20.30 -3.60
CA SER A 109 -0.77 -21.40 -3.49
C SER A 109 -2.16 -20.98 -3.98
N TRP A 110 -2.85 -21.89 -4.66
CA TRP A 110 -4.15 -21.58 -5.25
C TRP A 110 -5.20 -21.02 -4.27
N PRO A 111 -5.28 -21.46 -2.98
CA PRO A 111 -6.22 -20.87 -2.02
C PRO A 111 -5.94 -19.41 -1.67
N THR A 112 -4.75 -18.89 -2.01
CA THR A 112 -4.39 -17.50 -1.81
C THR A 112 -5.13 -16.58 -2.78
N ILE A 113 -5.44 -17.06 -3.99
CA ILE A 113 -6.06 -16.26 -5.05
C ILE A 113 -7.49 -15.82 -4.70
N PRO A 114 -8.42 -16.69 -4.26
CA PRO A 114 -9.75 -16.27 -3.85
C PRO A 114 -9.73 -15.21 -2.74
N ARG A 115 -8.85 -15.36 -1.74
CA ARG A 115 -8.68 -14.37 -0.66
C ARG A 115 -8.14 -13.04 -1.16
N ALA A 116 -7.18 -13.10 -2.08
CA ALA A 116 -6.63 -11.89 -2.71
C ALA A 116 -7.68 -11.19 -3.59
N LEU A 117 -8.52 -11.93 -4.31
CA LEU A 117 -9.63 -11.38 -5.10
C LEU A 117 -10.67 -10.69 -4.23
N GLU A 118 -11.03 -11.31 -3.12
CA GLU A 118 -11.96 -10.69 -2.16
C GLU A 118 -11.38 -9.37 -1.63
N MET A 119 -10.11 -9.38 -1.21
CA MET A 119 -9.42 -8.16 -0.78
C MET A 119 -9.36 -7.12 -1.90
N ALA A 120 -9.04 -7.51 -3.13
CA ALA A 120 -9.00 -6.60 -4.28
C ALA A 120 -10.36 -5.93 -4.52
N ARG A 121 -11.47 -6.69 -4.47
CA ARG A 121 -12.83 -6.16 -4.61
C ARG A 121 -13.18 -5.19 -3.47
N CYS A 122 -12.83 -5.54 -2.23
CA CYS A 122 -13.02 -4.67 -1.08
C CYS A 122 -12.25 -3.35 -1.24
N ILE A 123 -11.00 -3.39 -1.68
CA ILE A 123 -10.18 -2.20 -1.93
C ILE A 123 -10.82 -1.33 -3.03
N VAL A 124 -11.22 -1.92 -4.15
CA VAL A 124 -11.87 -1.19 -5.25
C VAL A 124 -13.17 -0.53 -4.79
N THR A 125 -13.98 -1.27 -4.03
CA THR A 125 -15.25 -0.75 -3.50
C THR A 125 -15.00 0.41 -2.54
N TRP A 126 -14.05 0.26 -1.63
CA TRP A 126 -13.66 1.31 -0.69
C TRP A 126 -13.16 2.56 -1.42
N ILE A 127 -12.21 2.43 -2.36
CA ILE A 127 -11.70 3.57 -3.13
C ILE A 127 -12.84 4.26 -3.90
N ARG A 128 -13.78 3.51 -4.45
CA ARG A 128 -14.95 4.09 -5.14
C ARG A 128 -15.89 4.85 -4.20
N GLN A 129 -16.08 4.38 -2.98
CA GLN A 129 -16.89 5.05 -1.98
C GLN A 129 -16.24 6.35 -1.53
N GLU A 130 -14.96 6.31 -1.19
CA GLU A 130 -14.20 7.48 -0.76
C GLU A 130 -14.08 8.54 -1.88
N ALA A 131 -13.90 8.12 -3.13
CA ALA A 131 -13.89 9.04 -4.28
C ALA A 131 -15.22 9.78 -4.49
N LYS A 132 -16.34 9.28 -3.93
CA LYS A 132 -17.65 9.96 -3.96
C LYS A 132 -17.80 10.97 -2.84
N THR A 133 -17.13 10.78 -1.71
CA THR A 133 -17.32 11.59 -0.50
C THR A 133 -16.38 12.79 -0.35
N GLN A 134 -15.43 12.96 -1.14
CA GLN A 134 -14.25 13.83 -1.26
C GLN A 134 -12.99 12.96 -1.14
N PRO A 135 -12.08 13.01 -2.10
CA PRO A 135 -10.85 12.21 -2.00
C PRO A 135 -9.97 12.82 -0.90
N PRO A 136 -9.87 12.23 0.30
CA PRO A 136 -8.99 12.72 1.36
C PRO A 136 -7.51 12.61 1.00
N TRP A 137 -7.22 11.95 -0.10
CA TRP A 137 -5.91 11.85 -0.74
C TRP A 137 -5.83 12.59 -2.07
N ALA A 138 -6.85 13.37 -2.46
CA ALA A 138 -6.64 14.33 -3.52
C ALA A 138 -5.42 15.14 -3.10
N PRO A 139 -4.33 15.13 -3.89
CA PRO A 139 -3.09 15.75 -3.46
C PRO A 139 -3.39 17.21 -3.19
N HIS A 140 -3.26 17.59 -1.93
CA HIS A 140 -3.18 19.00 -1.65
C HIS A 140 -1.98 19.50 -2.47
N PRO A 141 -2.10 20.56 -3.27
CA PRO A 141 -1.03 21.03 -4.16
C PRO A 141 0.31 21.24 -3.45
N CYS A 142 0.31 21.25 -2.12
CA CYS A 142 1.49 21.41 -1.26
C CYS A 142 1.99 20.09 -0.62
N MET A 143 1.36 18.93 -0.88
CA MET A 143 1.82 17.68 -0.29
C MET A 143 2.83 16.96 -1.18
N HIS A 144 3.94 16.55 -0.57
CA HIS A 144 4.92 15.71 -1.27
C HIS A 144 4.30 14.33 -1.56
N PRO A 145 4.54 13.72 -2.75
CA PRO A 145 4.01 12.41 -3.13
C PRO A 145 4.17 11.30 -2.09
N CYS A 146 5.31 11.27 -1.39
CA CYS A 146 5.55 10.34 -0.29
C CYS A 146 4.57 10.52 0.88
N GLN A 147 4.11 11.73 1.14
CA GLN A 147 3.14 12.01 2.19
C GLN A 147 1.75 11.50 1.79
N CYS A 148 1.37 11.69 0.54
CA CYS A 148 0.11 11.18 0.00
C CYS A 148 0.05 9.65 0.08
N TRP A 149 1.15 8.97 -0.28
CA TRP A 149 1.21 7.51 -0.18
C TRP A 149 1.18 7.03 1.28
N SER A 150 1.90 7.67 2.16
CA SER A 150 1.90 7.36 3.59
C SER A 150 0.51 7.54 4.21
N GLU A 151 -0.21 8.58 3.83
CA GLU A 151 -1.58 8.82 4.27
C GLU A 151 -2.54 7.76 3.74
N PHE A 152 -2.45 7.43 2.45
CA PHE A 152 -3.21 6.32 1.87
C PHE A 152 -2.97 5.01 2.62
N ILE A 153 -1.70 4.65 2.90
CA ILE A 153 -1.34 3.45 3.66
C ILE A 153 -1.92 3.48 5.08
N ARG A 154 -1.93 4.64 5.72
CA ARG A 154 -2.53 4.82 7.06
C ARG A 154 -4.03 4.55 7.02
N MET A 155 -4.75 5.15 6.07
CA MET A 155 -6.18 4.96 5.89
C MET A 155 -6.53 3.53 5.52
N PHE A 156 -5.78 2.93 4.61
CA PHE A 156 -5.91 1.51 4.24
C PHE A 156 -5.77 0.61 5.47
N ALA A 157 -4.75 0.85 6.29
CA ALA A 157 -4.52 0.05 7.48
C ALA A 157 -5.63 0.22 8.52
N ALA A 158 -6.11 1.43 8.76
CA ALA A 158 -7.22 1.69 9.66
C ALA A 158 -8.52 1.02 9.18
N LYS A 159 -8.78 1.01 7.87
CA LYS A 159 -9.97 0.39 7.28
C LYS A 159 -9.95 -1.13 7.33
N PHE A 160 -8.85 -1.75 6.89
CA PHE A 160 -8.79 -3.20 6.69
C PHE A 160 -8.21 -3.97 7.87
N TYR A 161 -7.51 -3.29 8.78
CA TYR A 161 -6.87 -3.91 9.94
C TYR A 161 -7.09 -3.11 11.24
N PRO A 162 -8.35 -2.76 11.59
CA PRO A 162 -8.63 -1.85 12.71
C PRO A 162 -8.08 -2.36 14.04
N LYS A 163 -8.17 -3.67 14.31
CA LYS A 163 -7.69 -4.29 15.57
C LYS A 163 -6.18 -4.11 15.84
N ARG A 164 -5.40 -3.75 14.84
CA ARG A 164 -3.94 -3.53 14.99
C ARG A 164 -3.57 -2.06 15.10
N TYR A 165 -4.55 -1.17 14.91
CA TYR A 165 -4.39 0.28 14.85
C TYR A 165 -5.30 1.04 15.81
N ALA A 166 -6.12 0.31 16.59
CA ALA A 166 -6.91 0.86 17.69
C ALA A 166 -6.05 1.14 18.94
#